data_52eee40d03b77567a68696c99f4a71cc
#
_entry.id   52eee40d03b77567a68696c99f4a71cc
#
_cell.length_a   1.000
_cell.length_b   1.000
_cell.length_c   1.000
_cell.angle_alpha   90.00
_cell.angle_beta   90.00
_cell.angle_gamma   90.00
#
_symmetry.space_group_name_H-M   'P 1'
#
loop_
_entity.id
_entity.type
_entity.pdbx_description
1 polymer ?
#
loop_
_entity_poly.entity_id
_entity_poly.type
_entity_poly.pdbx_seq_one_letter_code
_entity_poly.pdbx_strand_id
1 'polypeptide(L)'
;MTAHLKHISSFLAMEVLARAQELEANGRDIIHLEVGEPDFQAPSEALETVIKSLSKKPARYTHTQGILPLREEIAKKYKEDYGVNINPGQILVSSGSSLALYIAIRILAPAGSEIIVTDPCYACYENMIRLSNAEPIRIPLKLEDGFELDMGKVRASITKRTKAILINSPMNPTGTVFSKNTLRELAELE
;
A
#
# COMPACT_ATOMS: atom_id res chain seq x y z
N MET A 1 -15.70 -20.71 -11.78
CA MET A 1 -14.96 -19.50 -11.35
C MET A 1 -15.99 -18.44 -11.00
N THR A 2 -15.97 -17.91 -9.79
CA THR A 2 -16.92 -16.90 -9.33
C THR A 2 -16.77 -15.62 -10.14
N ALA A 3 -17.89 -14.98 -10.50
CA ALA A 3 -17.91 -13.89 -11.48
C ALA A 3 -16.94 -12.71 -11.15
N HIS A 4 -16.77 -12.42 -9.87
CA HIS A 4 -15.89 -11.31 -9.40
C HIS A 4 -14.39 -11.63 -9.55
N LEU A 5 -13.99 -12.89 -9.70
CA LEU A 5 -12.58 -13.25 -9.91
C LEU A 5 -12.13 -13.13 -11.37
N LYS A 6 -13.06 -12.93 -12.31
CA LYS A 6 -12.72 -12.80 -13.74
C LYS A 6 -11.89 -11.53 -14.07
N HIS A 7 -11.93 -10.55 -13.20
CA HIS A 7 -11.26 -9.24 -13.39
C HIS A 7 -10.01 -9.08 -12.51
N ILE A 8 -9.57 -10.15 -11.84
CA ILE A 8 -8.33 -10.14 -11.08
C ILE A 8 -7.21 -10.54 -12.02
N SER A 9 -6.23 -9.65 -12.18
CA SER A 9 -5.02 -9.88 -12.95
C SER A 9 -3.90 -10.37 -12.02
N SER A 10 -2.97 -11.15 -12.57
CA SER A 10 -1.72 -11.43 -11.88
C SER A 10 -0.90 -10.15 -11.68
N PHE A 11 0.01 -10.18 -10.74
CA PHE A 11 0.98 -9.11 -10.55
C PHE A 11 2.12 -9.27 -11.57
N LEU A 12 2.00 -8.56 -12.70
CA LEU A 12 2.85 -8.72 -13.87
C LEU A 12 4.36 -8.64 -13.56
N ALA A 13 4.78 -7.74 -12.64
CA ALA A 13 6.18 -7.64 -12.24
C ALA A 13 6.73 -8.95 -11.68
N MET A 14 5.94 -9.70 -10.93
CA MET A 14 6.35 -11.01 -10.39
C MET A 14 6.40 -12.10 -11.48
N GLU A 15 5.57 -12.01 -12.52
CA GLU A 15 5.67 -12.91 -13.67
C GLU A 15 6.96 -12.63 -14.49
N VAL A 16 7.28 -11.35 -14.64
CA VAL A 16 8.54 -10.94 -15.31
C VAL A 16 9.75 -11.43 -14.51
N LEU A 17 9.73 -11.25 -13.17
CA LEU A 17 10.78 -11.77 -12.28
C LEU A 17 10.94 -13.29 -12.43
N ALA A 18 9.84 -14.05 -12.37
CA ALA A 18 9.87 -15.50 -12.52
C ALA A 18 10.47 -15.91 -13.89
N ARG A 19 10.11 -15.19 -14.95
CA ARG A 19 10.67 -15.44 -16.28
C ARG A 19 12.16 -15.09 -16.37
N ALA A 20 12.59 -14.01 -15.75
CA ALA A 20 14.00 -13.63 -15.67
C ALA A 20 14.82 -14.72 -14.97
N GLN A 21 14.36 -15.17 -13.80
CA GLN A 21 15.01 -16.27 -13.06
C GLN A 21 15.09 -17.58 -13.84
N GLU A 22 14.05 -17.92 -14.61
CA GLU A 22 14.09 -19.09 -15.50
C GLU A 22 15.18 -18.95 -16.59
N LEU A 23 15.33 -17.76 -17.16
CA LEU A 23 16.36 -17.48 -18.18
C LEU A 23 17.77 -17.53 -17.59
N GLU A 24 17.96 -17.00 -16.37
CA GLU A 24 19.23 -17.10 -15.64
C GLU A 24 19.61 -18.55 -15.32
N ALA A 25 18.64 -19.36 -14.88
CA ALA A 25 18.84 -20.78 -14.65
C ALA A 25 19.27 -21.52 -15.92
N ASN A 26 18.92 -21.00 -17.10
CA ASN A 26 19.36 -21.50 -18.42
C ASN A 26 20.66 -20.83 -18.92
N GLY A 27 21.38 -20.12 -18.04
CA GLY A 27 22.70 -19.55 -18.33
C GLY A 27 22.69 -18.21 -19.08
N ARG A 28 21.56 -17.50 -19.12
CA ARG A 28 21.52 -16.15 -19.66
C ARG A 28 21.89 -15.12 -18.59
N ASP A 29 22.61 -14.10 -19.00
CA ASP A 29 22.87 -12.92 -18.19
C ASP A 29 21.67 -11.95 -18.32
N ILE A 30 21.00 -11.66 -17.20
CA ILE A 30 19.78 -10.84 -17.16
C ILE A 30 20.02 -9.62 -16.27
N ILE A 31 19.67 -8.45 -16.77
CA ILE A 31 19.62 -7.21 -15.99
C ILE A 31 18.21 -7.05 -15.43
N HIS A 32 18.07 -7.11 -14.12
CA HIS A 32 16.78 -7.00 -13.42
C HIS A 32 16.40 -5.54 -13.21
N LEU A 33 15.25 -5.13 -13.76
CA LEU A 33 14.64 -3.80 -13.57
C LEU A 33 13.14 -3.88 -13.23
N GLU A 34 12.61 -5.10 -13.08
CA GLU A 34 11.19 -5.36 -12.90
C GLU A 34 10.70 -5.22 -11.44
N VAL A 35 11.61 -5.39 -10.46
CA VAL A 35 11.30 -5.26 -9.03
C VAL A 35 12.31 -4.32 -8.38
N GLY A 36 11.81 -3.32 -7.66
CA GLY A 36 12.65 -2.44 -6.84
C GLY A 36 12.77 -2.99 -5.42
N GLU A 37 14.00 -3.34 -5.02
CA GLU A 37 14.33 -3.78 -3.66
C GLU A 37 15.44 -2.90 -3.08
N PRO A 38 15.46 -2.68 -1.74
CA PRO A 38 16.56 -1.96 -1.11
C PRO A 38 17.89 -2.72 -1.24
N ASP A 39 18.96 -2.02 -1.62
CA ASP A 39 20.32 -2.59 -1.70
C ASP A 39 20.98 -2.76 -0.32
N PHE A 40 20.37 -2.22 0.73
CA PHE A 40 20.92 -2.20 2.08
C PHE A 40 20.29 -3.27 2.94
N GLN A 41 21.10 -3.90 3.77
CA GLN A 41 20.61 -4.81 4.80
C GLN A 41 19.94 -4.03 5.94
N ALA A 42 19.13 -4.74 6.74
CA ALA A 42 18.61 -4.18 7.97
C ALA A 42 19.75 -3.75 8.91
N PRO A 43 19.57 -2.69 9.73
CA PRO A 43 20.59 -2.27 10.69
C PRO A 43 21.06 -3.43 11.57
N SER A 44 22.38 -3.50 11.82
CA SER A 44 23.01 -4.59 12.59
C SER A 44 22.37 -4.75 13.97
N GLU A 45 22.07 -3.64 14.64
CA GLU A 45 21.44 -3.61 15.95
C GLU A 45 20.04 -4.25 15.94
N ALA A 46 19.29 -4.09 14.86
CA ALA A 46 17.98 -4.72 14.69
C ALA A 46 18.14 -6.23 14.54
N LEU A 47 19.08 -6.70 13.70
CA LEU A 47 19.37 -8.12 13.51
C LEU A 47 19.85 -8.79 14.79
N GLU A 48 20.79 -8.17 15.50
CA GLU A 48 21.27 -8.69 16.80
C GLU A 48 20.14 -8.78 17.83
N THR A 49 19.25 -7.78 17.88
CA THR A 49 18.13 -7.77 18.81
C THR A 49 17.15 -8.89 18.50
N VAL A 50 16.86 -9.16 17.24
CA VAL A 50 16.00 -10.29 16.82
C VAL A 50 16.64 -11.62 17.24
N ILE A 51 17.91 -11.84 16.91
CA ILE A 51 18.63 -13.07 17.26
C ILE A 51 18.63 -13.29 18.77
N LYS A 52 19.00 -12.26 19.56
CA LYS A 52 18.99 -12.33 21.03
C LYS A 52 17.60 -12.60 21.61
N SER A 53 16.56 -12.04 20.99
CA SER A 53 15.18 -12.24 21.45
C SER A 53 14.70 -13.66 21.20
N LEU A 54 14.92 -14.19 20.01
CA LEU A 54 14.50 -15.55 19.63
C LEU A 54 15.24 -16.63 20.42
N SER A 55 16.52 -16.40 20.76
CA SER A 55 17.28 -17.33 21.58
C SER A 55 16.88 -17.35 23.07
N LYS A 56 16.27 -16.27 23.57
CA LYS A 56 15.86 -16.16 24.98
C LYS A 56 14.45 -16.67 25.24
N LYS A 57 13.53 -16.50 24.34
CA LYS A 57 12.11 -16.85 24.51
C LYS A 57 11.52 -17.38 23.20
N PRO A 58 10.74 -18.48 23.24
CA PRO A 58 10.02 -18.93 22.06
C PRO A 58 8.98 -17.89 21.65
N ALA A 59 8.72 -17.80 20.35
CA ALA A 59 7.64 -16.97 19.81
C ALA A 59 6.30 -17.46 20.40
N ARG A 60 5.46 -16.50 20.82
CA ARG A 60 4.13 -16.75 21.39
C ARG A 60 3.10 -15.85 20.72
N TYR A 61 1.82 -16.15 20.92
CA TYR A 61 0.75 -15.24 20.52
C TYR A 61 0.91 -13.88 21.19
N THR A 62 0.64 -12.84 20.42
CA THR A 62 0.66 -11.45 20.87
C THR A 62 -0.76 -10.89 20.96
N HIS A 63 -0.90 -9.69 21.47
CA HIS A 63 -2.15 -8.95 21.38
C HIS A 63 -2.56 -8.76 19.90
N THR A 64 -3.86 -8.81 19.59
CA THR A 64 -4.40 -8.73 18.22
C THR A 64 -3.97 -7.47 17.47
N GLN A 65 -3.79 -6.35 18.16
CA GLN A 65 -3.28 -5.11 17.57
C GLN A 65 -1.73 -5.07 17.44
N GLY A 66 -1.02 -6.08 17.89
CA GLY A 66 0.43 -6.08 18.04
C GLY A 66 0.89 -5.72 19.47
N ILE A 67 2.15 -5.97 19.77
CA ILE A 67 2.71 -5.73 21.10
C ILE A 67 2.67 -4.24 21.46
N LEU A 68 2.31 -3.94 22.72
CA LEU A 68 2.16 -2.55 23.17
C LEU A 68 3.45 -1.73 23.03
N PRO A 69 4.64 -2.21 23.39
CA PRO A 69 5.88 -1.44 23.22
C PRO A 69 6.12 -0.97 21.78
N LEU A 70 5.82 -1.80 20.77
CA LEU A 70 5.95 -1.40 19.35
C LEU A 70 4.95 -0.29 18.98
N ARG A 71 3.72 -0.40 19.46
CA ARG A 71 2.68 0.61 19.19
C ARG A 71 3.01 1.95 19.88
N GLU A 72 3.60 1.92 21.05
CA GLU A 72 4.10 3.09 21.78
C GLU A 72 5.23 3.79 21.02
N GLU A 73 6.21 3.03 20.52
CA GLU A 73 7.31 3.58 19.73
C GLU A 73 6.81 4.14 18.38
N ILE A 74 5.84 3.50 17.73
CA ILE A 74 5.21 4.07 16.53
C ILE A 74 4.52 5.40 16.85
N ALA A 75 3.75 5.46 17.93
CA ALA A 75 3.07 6.70 18.33
C ALA A 75 4.06 7.83 18.66
N LYS A 76 5.16 7.50 19.35
CA LYS A 76 6.26 8.42 19.65
C LYS A 76 6.91 8.95 18.36
N LYS A 77 7.21 8.07 17.41
CA LYS A 77 7.79 8.45 16.12
C LYS A 77 6.89 9.40 15.33
N TYR A 78 5.57 9.16 15.30
CA TYR A 78 4.62 10.08 14.67
C TYR A 78 4.63 11.47 15.31
N LYS A 79 4.77 11.53 16.63
CA LYS A 79 4.90 12.81 17.35
C LYS A 79 6.21 13.53 17.02
N GLU A 80 7.32 12.79 16.99
CA GLU A 80 8.66 13.34 16.72
C GLU A 80 8.80 13.81 15.27
N ASP A 81 8.39 13.00 14.31
CA ASP A 81 8.59 13.28 12.88
C ASP A 81 7.56 14.26 12.31
N TYR A 82 6.31 14.20 12.78
CA TYR A 82 5.19 14.93 12.17
C TYR A 82 4.42 15.85 13.13
N GLY A 83 4.76 15.87 14.42
CA GLY A 83 4.01 16.62 15.41
C GLY A 83 2.61 16.07 15.71
N VAL A 84 2.28 14.86 15.24
CA VAL A 84 0.96 14.25 15.36
C VAL A 84 0.89 13.35 16.59
N ASN A 85 -0.07 13.59 17.48
CA ASN A 85 -0.30 12.74 18.64
C ASN A 85 -1.28 11.62 18.27
N ILE A 86 -0.80 10.37 18.25
CA ILE A 86 -1.59 9.16 18.01
C ILE A 86 -1.63 8.35 19.30
N ASN A 87 -2.83 7.89 19.69
CA ASN A 87 -2.95 6.95 20.79
C ASN A 87 -2.47 5.56 20.33
N PRO A 88 -1.63 4.84 21.09
CA PRO A 88 -1.22 3.47 20.76
C PRO A 88 -2.39 2.50 20.52
N GLY A 89 -3.57 2.77 21.10
CA GLY A 89 -4.80 2.02 20.84
C GLY A 89 -5.39 2.20 19.43
N GLN A 90 -4.96 3.23 18.69
CA GLN A 90 -5.36 3.49 17.30
C GLN A 90 -4.43 2.82 16.28
N ILE A 91 -3.40 2.09 16.75
CA ILE A 91 -2.41 1.44 15.91
C ILE A 91 -2.69 -0.06 15.83
N LEU A 92 -2.79 -0.58 14.61
CA LEU A 92 -2.85 -2.00 14.32
C LEU A 92 -1.59 -2.41 13.55
N VAL A 93 -0.83 -3.35 14.08
CA VAL A 93 0.33 -3.94 13.41
C VAL A 93 -0.10 -5.13 12.58
N SER A 94 0.35 -5.21 11.35
CA SER A 94 0.02 -6.29 10.40
C SER A 94 1.28 -6.90 9.76
N SER A 95 1.12 -8.05 9.14
CA SER A 95 2.18 -8.69 8.35
C SER A 95 2.31 -8.01 6.98
N GLY A 96 2.90 -6.82 6.97
CA GLY A 96 3.09 -5.99 5.79
C GLY A 96 1.88 -5.09 5.47
N SER A 97 2.12 -4.10 4.62
CA SER A 97 1.13 -3.09 4.22
C SER A 97 0.00 -3.65 3.34
N SER A 98 0.26 -4.69 2.56
CA SER A 98 -0.77 -5.28 1.68
C SER A 98 -1.94 -5.85 2.47
N LEU A 99 -1.67 -6.54 3.58
CA LEU A 99 -2.74 -7.06 4.46
C LEU A 99 -3.50 -5.91 5.13
N ALA A 100 -2.79 -4.89 5.62
CA ALA A 100 -3.39 -3.72 6.24
C ALA A 100 -4.32 -2.98 5.25
N LEU A 101 -3.86 -2.75 4.03
CA LEU A 101 -4.65 -2.13 2.96
C LEU A 101 -5.89 -2.94 2.61
N TYR A 102 -5.74 -4.25 2.44
CA TYR A 102 -6.89 -5.11 2.13
C TYR A 102 -7.95 -5.07 3.24
N ILE A 103 -7.52 -5.13 4.51
CA ILE A 103 -8.43 -5.03 5.66
C ILE A 103 -9.11 -3.65 5.68
N ALA A 104 -8.37 -2.56 5.48
CA ALA A 104 -8.92 -1.21 5.44
C ALA A 104 -9.97 -1.06 4.33
N ILE A 105 -9.64 -1.49 3.11
CA ILE A 105 -10.56 -1.49 1.97
C ILE A 105 -11.84 -2.29 2.31
N ARG A 106 -11.67 -3.48 2.88
CA ARG A 106 -12.79 -4.37 3.23
C ARG A 106 -13.73 -3.77 4.26
N ILE A 107 -13.20 -3.00 5.20
CA ILE A 107 -13.99 -2.32 6.25
C ILE A 107 -14.70 -1.09 5.68
N LEU A 108 -14.00 -0.28 4.89
CA LEU A 108 -14.50 1.00 4.40
C LEU A 108 -15.48 0.86 3.23
N ALA A 109 -15.32 -0.17 2.41
CA ALA A 109 -16.09 -0.34 1.18
C ALA A 109 -16.92 -1.64 1.20
N PRO A 110 -18.19 -1.58 1.64
CA PRO A 110 -19.14 -2.68 1.47
C PRO A 110 -19.25 -3.11 0.01
N ALA A 111 -19.71 -4.35 -0.23
CA ALA A 111 -19.89 -4.87 -1.59
C ALA A 111 -20.76 -3.93 -2.46
N GLY A 112 -20.34 -3.68 -3.69
CA GLY A 112 -20.98 -2.76 -4.62
C GLY A 112 -20.57 -1.28 -4.44
N SER A 113 -19.69 -0.98 -3.48
CA SER A 113 -19.10 0.35 -3.32
C SER A 113 -18.09 0.68 -4.42
N GLU A 114 -17.76 1.94 -4.53
CA GLU A 114 -16.69 2.46 -5.39
C GLU A 114 -15.54 3.02 -4.55
N ILE A 115 -14.31 2.77 -5.02
CA ILE A 115 -13.10 3.38 -4.47
C ILE A 115 -12.38 4.08 -5.62
N ILE A 116 -12.15 5.38 -5.48
CA ILE A 116 -11.37 6.15 -6.44
C ILE A 116 -9.88 5.84 -6.22
N VAL A 117 -9.17 5.55 -7.32
CA VAL A 117 -7.72 5.32 -7.36
C VAL A 117 -7.11 6.12 -8.50
N THR A 118 -5.83 6.43 -8.41
CA THR A 118 -5.08 7.04 -9.53
C THR A 118 -4.67 5.99 -10.55
N ASP A 119 -4.42 6.41 -11.78
CA ASP A 119 -3.84 5.58 -12.83
C ASP A 119 -2.72 6.39 -13.53
N PRO A 120 -1.42 6.05 -13.32
CA PRO A 120 -0.91 4.86 -12.64
C PRO A 120 -1.10 4.86 -11.11
N CYS A 121 -1.03 3.66 -10.52
CA CYS A 121 -0.99 3.41 -9.08
C CYS A 121 -0.26 2.08 -8.78
N TYR A 122 -0.10 1.75 -7.51
CA TYR A 122 0.41 0.44 -7.13
C TYR A 122 -0.51 -0.67 -7.67
N ALA A 123 0.05 -1.55 -8.47
CA ALA A 123 -0.70 -2.54 -9.27
C ALA A 123 -1.65 -3.45 -8.48
N CYS A 124 -1.42 -3.64 -7.16
CA CYS A 124 -2.28 -4.49 -6.34
C CYS A 124 -3.55 -3.78 -5.83
N TYR A 125 -3.66 -2.45 -5.89
CA TYR A 125 -4.82 -1.74 -5.35
C TYR A 125 -6.13 -2.20 -5.96
N GLU A 126 -6.19 -2.27 -7.28
CA GLU A 126 -7.41 -2.70 -7.95
C GLU A 126 -7.82 -4.13 -7.61
N ASN A 127 -6.86 -5.04 -7.56
CA ASN A 127 -7.13 -6.42 -7.17
C ASN A 127 -7.68 -6.50 -5.75
N MET A 128 -7.13 -5.73 -4.79
CA MET A 128 -7.63 -5.66 -3.42
C MET A 128 -9.07 -5.11 -3.35
N ILE A 129 -9.36 -4.07 -4.15
CA ILE A 129 -10.69 -3.47 -4.25
C ILE A 129 -11.68 -4.50 -4.83
N ARG A 130 -11.35 -5.15 -5.94
CA ARG A 130 -12.19 -6.17 -6.58
C ARG A 130 -12.41 -7.40 -5.70
N LEU A 131 -11.37 -7.86 -4.99
CA LEU A 131 -11.48 -8.93 -3.99
C LEU A 131 -12.43 -8.57 -2.84
N SER A 132 -12.59 -7.28 -2.57
CA SER A 132 -13.55 -6.78 -1.58
C SER A 132 -14.98 -6.64 -2.14
N ASN A 133 -15.22 -7.04 -3.39
CA ASN A 133 -16.45 -6.82 -4.14
C ASN A 133 -16.83 -5.35 -4.30
N ALA A 134 -15.84 -4.47 -4.35
CA ALA A 134 -15.96 -3.05 -4.67
C ALA A 134 -15.41 -2.78 -6.09
N GLU A 135 -15.74 -1.63 -6.67
CA GLU A 135 -15.33 -1.21 -8.00
C GLU A 135 -14.24 -0.13 -7.92
N PRO A 136 -13.05 -0.30 -8.54
CA PRO A 136 -12.06 0.75 -8.64
C PRO A 136 -12.47 1.76 -9.73
N ILE A 137 -12.55 3.03 -9.37
CA ILE A 137 -12.79 4.16 -10.29
C ILE A 137 -11.46 4.85 -10.53
N ARG A 138 -10.93 4.76 -11.75
CA ARG A 138 -9.61 5.26 -12.12
C ARG A 138 -9.65 6.74 -12.48
N ILE A 139 -8.76 7.53 -11.89
CA ILE A 139 -8.46 8.90 -12.31
C ILE A 139 -7.13 8.88 -13.07
N PRO A 140 -7.14 9.09 -14.40
CA PRO A 140 -5.92 9.06 -15.17
C PRO A 140 -5.05 10.29 -14.85
N LEU A 141 -3.79 10.03 -14.52
CA LEU A 141 -2.75 11.02 -14.36
C LEU A 141 -1.91 11.08 -15.64
N LYS A 142 -1.40 12.24 -15.98
CA LYS A 142 -0.63 12.45 -17.21
C LYS A 142 0.79 12.86 -16.89
N LEU A 143 1.73 12.36 -17.68
CA LEU A 143 3.14 12.74 -17.60
C LEU A 143 3.32 14.24 -17.87
N GLU A 144 2.58 14.78 -18.84
CA GLU A 144 2.64 16.20 -19.22
C GLU A 144 2.26 17.14 -18.09
N ASP A 145 1.39 16.67 -17.19
CA ASP A 145 0.94 17.38 -16.00
C ASP A 145 1.79 17.04 -14.76
N GLY A 146 2.94 16.34 -14.93
CA GLY A 146 3.79 15.87 -13.84
C GLY A 146 3.11 14.86 -12.92
N PHE A 147 2.13 14.12 -13.42
CA PHE A 147 1.28 13.19 -12.66
C PHE A 147 0.48 13.85 -11.52
N GLU A 148 0.21 15.16 -11.63
CA GLU A 148 -0.63 15.84 -10.64
C GLU A 148 -2.10 15.38 -10.79
N LEU A 149 -2.83 15.38 -9.67
CA LEU A 149 -4.21 14.90 -9.60
C LEU A 149 -5.18 16.02 -10.00
N ASP A 150 -5.97 15.78 -11.03
CA ASP A 150 -7.05 16.66 -11.45
C ASP A 150 -8.25 16.56 -10.50
N MET A 151 -8.36 17.52 -9.58
CA MET A 151 -9.45 17.56 -8.60
C MET A 151 -10.83 17.74 -9.21
N GLY A 152 -10.92 18.32 -10.41
CA GLY A 152 -12.17 18.40 -11.18
C GLY A 152 -12.66 17.00 -11.57
N LYS A 153 -11.74 16.15 -12.08
CA LYS A 153 -12.06 14.75 -12.39
C LYS A 153 -12.39 13.93 -11.15
N VAL A 154 -11.67 14.14 -10.05
CA VAL A 154 -11.98 13.48 -8.77
C VAL A 154 -13.41 13.79 -8.36
N ARG A 155 -13.78 15.07 -8.28
CA ARG A 155 -15.14 15.51 -7.91
C ARG A 155 -16.22 14.96 -8.85
N ALA A 156 -15.96 14.96 -10.16
CA ALA A 156 -16.88 14.42 -11.15
C ALA A 156 -17.08 12.89 -11.06
N SER A 157 -16.12 12.18 -10.46
CA SER A 157 -16.15 10.73 -10.31
C SER A 157 -16.79 10.28 -8.99
N ILE A 158 -17.10 11.21 -8.08
CA ILE A 158 -17.75 10.88 -6.81
C ILE A 158 -19.23 10.60 -7.05
N THR A 159 -19.68 9.46 -6.58
CA THR A 159 -21.08 9.03 -6.60
C THR A 159 -21.57 8.67 -5.19
N LYS A 160 -22.85 8.35 -5.05
CA LYS A 160 -23.39 7.83 -3.78
C LYS A 160 -22.75 6.49 -3.35
N ARG A 161 -22.13 5.76 -4.28
CA ARG A 161 -21.43 4.51 -4.02
C ARG A 161 -19.96 4.72 -3.64
N THR A 162 -19.38 5.89 -3.87
CA THR A 162 -18.00 6.20 -3.51
C THR A 162 -17.86 6.19 -1.98
N LYS A 163 -16.91 5.39 -1.46
CA LYS A 163 -16.67 5.22 -0.03
C LYS A 163 -15.26 5.62 0.39
N ALA A 164 -14.34 5.68 -0.55
CA ALA A 164 -12.97 6.08 -0.27
C ALA A 164 -12.27 6.59 -1.53
N ILE A 165 -11.22 7.37 -1.31
CA ILE A 165 -10.22 7.73 -2.31
C ILE A 165 -8.89 7.19 -1.78
N LEU A 166 -8.24 6.33 -2.57
CA LEU A 166 -6.96 5.72 -2.22
C LEU A 166 -5.85 6.40 -3.01
N ILE A 167 -4.99 7.11 -2.32
CA ILE A 167 -3.82 7.80 -2.88
C ILE A 167 -2.54 7.30 -2.24
N ASN A 168 -1.43 7.43 -2.97
CA ASN A 168 -0.09 7.13 -2.50
C ASN A 168 0.85 8.30 -2.82
N SER A 169 1.50 8.87 -1.80
CA SER A 169 2.43 10.00 -1.96
C SER A 169 3.59 9.86 -0.96
N PRO A 170 4.84 9.73 -1.40
CA PRO A 170 5.30 9.57 -2.80
C PRO A 170 4.66 8.39 -3.50
N MET A 171 4.34 8.56 -4.80
CA MET A 171 3.59 7.58 -5.56
C MET A 171 4.45 6.40 -6.03
N ASN A 172 3.96 5.19 -5.86
CA ASN A 172 4.45 4.02 -6.57
C ASN A 172 3.55 3.82 -7.82
N PRO A 173 4.07 3.85 -9.08
CA PRO A 173 5.50 3.68 -9.42
C PRO A 173 6.25 4.99 -9.79
N THR A 174 5.61 6.16 -9.85
CA THR A 174 6.19 7.36 -10.48
C THR A 174 7.17 8.14 -9.61
N GLY A 175 7.16 7.92 -8.28
CA GLY A 175 7.93 8.71 -7.32
C GLY A 175 7.38 10.13 -7.08
N THR A 176 6.31 10.52 -7.75
CA THR A 176 5.73 11.86 -7.67
C THR A 176 5.09 12.13 -6.31
N VAL A 177 5.21 13.35 -5.83
CA VAL A 177 4.58 13.82 -4.59
C VAL A 177 3.48 14.79 -4.96
N PHE A 178 2.26 14.55 -4.50
CA PHE A 178 1.14 15.48 -4.71
C PHE A 178 1.37 16.80 -3.99
N SER A 179 0.89 17.89 -4.59
CA SER A 179 1.00 19.22 -4.01
C SER A 179 0.24 19.32 -2.67
N LYS A 180 0.71 20.22 -1.79
CA LYS A 180 -0.01 20.49 -0.53
C LYS A 180 -1.44 20.97 -0.78
N ASN A 181 -1.67 21.68 -1.88
CA ASN A 181 -2.99 22.15 -2.26
C ASN A 181 -3.91 20.99 -2.60
N THR A 182 -3.46 20.07 -3.47
CA THR A 182 -4.18 18.85 -3.83
C THR A 182 -4.55 18.01 -2.61
N LEU A 183 -3.59 17.83 -1.67
CA LEU A 183 -3.85 17.08 -0.44
C LEU A 183 -4.88 17.77 0.47
N ARG A 184 -4.90 19.11 0.52
CA ARG A 184 -5.94 19.86 1.26
C ARG A 184 -7.31 19.73 0.60
N GLU A 185 -7.37 19.91 -0.72
CA GLU A 185 -8.63 19.74 -1.44
C GLU A 185 -9.22 18.33 -1.30
N LEU A 186 -8.35 17.29 -1.27
CA LEU A 186 -8.77 15.91 -0.99
C LEU A 186 -9.33 15.76 0.42
N ALA A 187 -8.71 16.38 1.41
CA ALA A 187 -9.16 16.32 2.80
C ALA A 187 -10.47 17.08 3.06
N GLU A 188 -10.85 17.99 2.16
CA GLU A 188 -12.11 18.77 2.22
C GLU A 188 -13.27 18.09 1.47
N LEU A 189 -13.02 16.92 0.84
CA LEU A 189 -14.10 16.15 0.22
C LEU A 189 -14.91 15.42 1.29
N GLU A 190 -16.18 15.73 1.41
CA GLU A 190 -17.17 15.08 2.29
C GLU A 190 -17.96 13.99 1.56
#